data_6997a46dc08fa20ac5ebb6bd2cd23f3e
#
_entry.id   6997a46dc08fa20ac5ebb6bd2cd23f3e
#
_cell.length_a   1.000
_cell.length_b   1.000
_cell.length_c   1.000
_cell.angle_alpha   90.00
_cell.angle_beta   90.00
_cell.angle_gamma   90.00
#
_symmetry.space_group_name_H-M   'P 1'
#
loop_
_entity.id
_entity.type
_entity.pdbx_description
1 polymer ?
#
loop_
_entity_poly.entity_id
_entity_poly.type
_entity_poly.pdbx_seq_one_letter_code
_entity_poly.pdbx_strand_id
1 'polypeptide(L)'
;MSNVTYRFEGDTGIGTLPDGTRFLFDADQFDRIRDIKWYRNYRKPGDRKLYLIDRKGNYLHRVITGCPEGYEVDHISLDTLDNRSCNLRIVTHQQNQINHSLQRNNSSGVSGVDFYPRNEKYRARIKVSQQEIHLGYYDDFEKAVQARNVGMECMFGEYGRYNDVPEPPGWIREDVIERCRRFADLSVCGAFSSA
;
A
#
# COMPACT_ATOMS: atom_id res chain seq x y z
N MET A 1 -26.11 -11.34 19.21
CA MET A 1 -26.15 -9.88 19.08
C MET A 1 -24.72 -9.37 18.93
N SER A 2 -24.51 -8.40 18.03
CA SER A 2 -23.22 -7.70 17.84
C SER A 2 -22.76 -7.05 19.14
N ASN A 3 -21.45 -6.84 19.26
CA ASN A 3 -20.86 -6.03 20.34
C ASN A 3 -20.45 -4.63 19.84
N VAL A 4 -20.90 -4.23 18.64
CA VAL A 4 -20.56 -2.97 17.98
C VAL A 4 -21.78 -2.06 17.97
N THR A 5 -21.57 -0.78 18.26
CA THR A 5 -22.56 0.27 18.02
C THR A 5 -22.26 0.87 16.63
N TYR A 6 -23.30 1.00 15.81
CA TYR A 6 -23.20 1.51 14.44
C TYR A 6 -23.91 2.85 14.30
N ARG A 7 -23.32 3.76 13.54
CA ARG A 7 -23.94 5.01 13.08
C ARG A 7 -23.56 5.24 11.61
N PHE A 8 -24.31 6.11 10.95
CA PHE A 8 -24.14 6.38 9.52
C PHE A 8 -24.01 7.88 9.27
N GLU A 9 -23.11 8.25 8.39
CA GLU A 9 -22.89 9.62 7.89
C GLU A 9 -22.88 9.53 6.36
N GLY A 10 -24.03 9.76 5.73
CA GLY A 10 -24.25 9.48 4.30
C GLY A 10 -24.00 8.00 3.99
N ASP A 11 -23.15 7.73 2.99
CA ASP A 11 -22.80 6.37 2.56
C ASP A 11 -21.70 5.72 3.42
N THR A 12 -21.24 6.41 4.47
CA THR A 12 -20.21 5.87 5.38
C THR A 12 -20.83 5.36 6.66
N GLY A 13 -20.61 4.09 6.96
CA GLY A 13 -20.89 3.47 8.23
C GLY A 13 -19.70 3.61 9.19
N ILE A 14 -19.98 3.87 10.46
CA ILE A 14 -18.99 3.96 11.53
C ILE A 14 -19.36 2.95 12.60
N GLY A 15 -18.52 1.92 12.75
CA GLY A 15 -18.63 0.96 13.84
C GLY A 15 -17.78 1.40 15.04
N THR A 16 -18.29 1.23 16.25
CA THR A 16 -17.57 1.51 17.49
C THR A 16 -17.62 0.30 18.40
N LEU A 17 -16.46 -0.23 18.76
CA LEU A 17 -16.30 -1.31 19.72
C LEU A 17 -16.53 -0.81 21.16
N PRO A 18 -16.76 -1.70 22.16
CA PRO A 18 -16.97 -1.30 23.55
C PRO A 18 -15.79 -0.53 24.19
N ASP A 19 -14.58 -0.71 23.66
CA ASP A 19 -13.37 -0.02 24.11
C ASP A 19 -13.13 1.34 23.44
N GLY A 20 -14.09 1.79 22.59
CA GLY A 20 -14.01 3.04 21.85
C GLY A 20 -13.27 2.95 20.51
N THR A 21 -12.73 1.79 20.13
CA THR A 21 -12.11 1.62 18.80
C THR A 21 -13.15 1.84 17.71
N ARG A 22 -12.85 2.76 16.78
CA ARG A 22 -13.73 3.11 15.67
C ARG A 22 -13.17 2.58 14.37
N PHE A 23 -14.06 2.16 13.46
CA PHE A 23 -13.72 1.73 12.12
C PHE A 23 -14.74 2.21 11.11
N LEU A 24 -14.32 2.37 9.86
CA LEU A 24 -15.17 2.83 8.75
C LEU A 24 -15.49 1.67 7.81
N PHE A 25 -16.65 1.75 7.18
CA PHE A 25 -17.09 0.82 6.13
C PHE A 25 -18.14 1.50 5.25
N ASP A 26 -18.42 0.97 4.06
CA ASP A 26 -19.50 1.48 3.22
C ASP A 26 -20.86 0.99 3.75
N ALA A 27 -21.86 1.88 3.77
CA ALA A 27 -23.16 1.60 4.37
C ALA A 27 -23.87 0.37 3.76
N ASP A 28 -23.63 0.08 2.47
CA ASP A 28 -24.16 -1.07 1.75
C ASP A 28 -23.59 -2.42 2.25
N GLN A 29 -22.46 -2.41 2.95
CA GLN A 29 -21.84 -3.59 3.55
C GLN A 29 -22.40 -3.92 4.95
N PHE A 30 -23.30 -3.08 5.48
CA PHE A 30 -23.80 -3.22 6.84
C PHE A 30 -24.43 -4.61 7.12
N ASP A 31 -25.25 -5.11 6.22
CA ASP A 31 -25.92 -6.40 6.39
C ASP A 31 -24.97 -7.59 6.49
N ARG A 32 -23.76 -7.47 5.94
CA ARG A 32 -22.70 -8.49 6.03
C ARG A 32 -22.03 -8.56 7.40
N ILE A 33 -22.04 -7.45 8.15
CA ILE A 33 -21.19 -7.30 9.34
C ILE A 33 -21.97 -7.08 10.62
N ARG A 34 -23.23 -6.63 10.57
CA ARG A 34 -24.02 -6.16 11.71
C ARG A 34 -24.25 -7.22 12.80
N ASP A 35 -24.37 -8.49 12.43
CA ASP A 35 -24.67 -9.58 13.35
C ASP A 35 -23.42 -10.29 13.88
N ILE A 36 -22.23 -9.87 13.42
CA ILE A 36 -20.94 -10.44 13.79
C ILE A 36 -20.37 -9.68 14.98
N LYS A 37 -19.75 -10.40 15.92
CA LYS A 37 -18.95 -9.81 16.99
C LYS A 37 -17.54 -9.59 16.53
N TRP A 38 -17.08 -8.34 16.62
CA TRP A 38 -15.74 -7.94 16.19
C TRP A 38 -14.84 -7.70 17.40
N TYR A 39 -13.56 -8.09 17.25
CA TYR A 39 -12.52 -7.99 18.27
C TYR A 39 -11.25 -7.41 17.66
N ARG A 40 -10.49 -6.67 18.48
CA ARG A 40 -9.18 -6.16 18.07
C ARG A 40 -8.18 -7.28 17.93
N ASN A 41 -7.39 -7.22 16.87
CA ASN A 41 -6.29 -8.14 16.64
C ASN A 41 -5.03 -7.37 16.20
N TYR A 42 -3.94 -7.60 16.92
CA TYR A 42 -2.60 -7.18 16.51
C TYR A 42 -1.87 -8.39 15.95
N ARG A 43 -1.33 -8.30 14.73
CA ARG A 43 -0.67 -9.44 14.07
C ARG A 43 0.52 -9.97 14.87
N LYS A 44 1.24 -9.09 15.59
CA LYS A 44 2.36 -9.45 16.46
C LYS A 44 2.35 -8.53 17.69
N PRO A 45 2.89 -8.97 18.86
CA PRO A 45 3.15 -8.10 19.99
C PRO A 45 4.01 -6.90 19.56
N GLY A 46 3.56 -5.68 19.88
CA GLY A 46 4.23 -4.43 19.49
C GLY A 46 3.95 -3.96 18.06
N ASP A 47 3.10 -4.65 17.30
CA ASP A 47 2.62 -4.15 16.00
C ASP A 47 1.73 -2.90 16.22
N ARG A 48 1.91 -1.91 15.37
CA ARG A 48 1.09 -0.70 15.38
C ARG A 48 -0.18 -0.85 14.54
N LYS A 49 -0.25 -1.87 13.69
CA LYS A 49 -1.41 -2.13 12.83
C LYS A 49 -2.45 -2.93 13.59
N LEU A 50 -3.61 -2.32 13.79
CA LEU A 50 -4.77 -2.91 14.44
C LEU A 50 -5.76 -3.37 13.39
N TYR A 51 -6.12 -4.65 13.42
CA TYR A 51 -7.16 -5.23 12.58
C TYR A 51 -8.37 -5.63 13.42
N LEU A 52 -9.51 -5.86 12.76
CA LEU A 52 -10.69 -6.44 13.38
C LEU A 52 -10.89 -7.86 12.88
N ILE A 53 -11.17 -8.78 13.82
CA ILE A 53 -11.46 -10.19 13.55
C ILE A 53 -12.74 -10.62 14.26
N ASP A 54 -13.40 -11.64 13.69
CA ASP A 54 -14.46 -12.35 14.40
C ASP A 54 -13.89 -13.47 15.30
N ARG A 55 -14.76 -14.22 15.98
CA ARG A 55 -14.35 -15.36 16.83
C ARG A 55 -13.74 -16.53 16.06
N LYS A 56 -14.00 -16.63 14.75
CA LYS A 56 -13.48 -17.67 13.87
C LYS A 56 -12.12 -17.28 13.26
N GLY A 57 -11.65 -16.05 13.52
CA GLY A 57 -10.41 -15.51 12.96
C GLY A 57 -10.58 -14.83 11.59
N ASN A 58 -11.81 -14.63 11.11
CA ASN A 58 -12.05 -13.93 9.86
C ASN A 58 -11.81 -12.43 10.04
N TYR A 59 -11.01 -11.84 9.19
CA TYR A 59 -10.76 -10.40 9.19
C TYR A 59 -11.95 -9.63 8.60
N LEU A 60 -12.29 -8.47 9.20
CA LEU A 60 -13.39 -7.60 8.75
C LEU A 60 -13.26 -7.23 7.27
N HIS A 61 -12.09 -6.77 6.84
CA HIS A 61 -11.84 -6.39 5.45
C HIS A 61 -12.05 -7.57 4.47
N ARG A 62 -11.73 -8.81 4.88
CA ARG A 62 -11.99 -9.99 4.05
C ARG A 62 -13.48 -10.33 3.96
N VAL A 63 -14.23 -10.17 5.06
CA VAL A 63 -15.69 -10.37 5.08
C VAL A 63 -16.39 -9.33 4.19
N ILE A 64 -15.97 -8.06 4.27
CA ILE A 64 -16.52 -6.97 3.45
C ILE A 64 -16.26 -7.22 1.96
N THR A 65 -15.01 -7.51 1.58
CA THR A 65 -14.63 -7.65 0.18
C THR A 65 -15.01 -9.01 -0.43
N GLY A 66 -15.34 -10.01 0.39
CA GLY A 66 -15.51 -11.38 -0.10
C GLY A 66 -14.22 -11.94 -0.71
N CYS A 67 -13.06 -11.53 -0.20
CA CYS A 67 -11.75 -11.87 -0.76
C CYS A 67 -11.57 -13.39 -0.91
N PRO A 68 -11.29 -13.90 -2.13
CA PRO A 68 -11.13 -15.33 -2.37
C PRO A 68 -9.87 -15.90 -1.70
N GLU A 69 -9.83 -17.22 -1.59
CA GLU A 69 -8.63 -17.94 -1.12
C GLU A 69 -7.46 -17.71 -2.08
N GLY A 70 -6.24 -17.60 -1.55
CA GLY A 70 -5.03 -17.31 -2.33
C GLY A 70 -4.79 -15.82 -2.59
N TYR A 71 -5.77 -14.95 -2.31
CA TYR A 71 -5.63 -13.50 -2.40
C TYR A 71 -5.60 -12.84 -1.01
N GLU A 72 -5.07 -11.63 -0.97
CA GLU A 72 -5.00 -10.78 0.21
C GLU A 72 -5.83 -9.52 -0.01
N VAL A 73 -6.18 -8.82 1.09
CA VAL A 73 -6.78 -7.49 1.02
C VAL A 73 -5.75 -6.48 1.51
N ASP A 74 -5.44 -5.52 0.67
CA ASP A 74 -4.55 -4.40 0.98
C ASP A 74 -5.37 -3.16 1.32
N HIS A 75 -4.93 -2.42 2.36
CA HIS A 75 -5.44 -1.10 2.69
C HIS A 75 -4.55 -0.05 2.02
N ILE A 76 -5.06 0.61 0.98
CA ILE A 76 -4.32 1.54 0.12
C ILE A 76 -3.65 2.65 0.95
N SER A 77 -4.39 3.24 1.90
CA SER A 77 -3.89 4.28 2.80
C SER A 77 -3.00 3.78 3.95
N LEU A 78 -2.90 2.44 4.15
CA LEU A 78 -2.31 1.77 5.32
C LEU A 78 -3.13 1.95 6.62
N ASP A 79 -4.26 2.66 6.62
CA ASP A 79 -5.20 2.69 7.74
C ASP A 79 -6.06 1.42 7.72
N THR A 80 -5.76 0.50 8.62
CA THR A 80 -6.39 -0.82 8.71
C THR A 80 -7.78 -0.78 9.37
N LEU A 81 -8.21 0.37 9.86
CA LEU A 81 -9.55 0.61 10.39
C LEU A 81 -10.48 1.30 9.38
N ASP A 82 -9.96 1.79 8.26
CA ASP A 82 -10.77 2.25 7.14
C ASP A 82 -11.02 1.11 6.16
N ASN A 83 -12.18 0.45 6.31
CA ASN A 83 -12.60 -0.70 5.51
C ASN A 83 -13.61 -0.32 4.41
N ARG A 84 -13.60 0.93 3.94
CA ARG A 84 -14.39 1.35 2.78
C ARG A 84 -13.78 0.83 1.48
N SER A 85 -14.60 0.58 0.48
CA SER A 85 -14.19 0.06 -0.83
C SER A 85 -13.14 0.94 -1.52
N CYS A 86 -13.22 2.26 -1.34
CA CYS A 86 -12.22 3.20 -1.87
C CYS A 86 -10.81 3.02 -1.27
N ASN A 87 -10.70 2.36 -0.11
CA ASN A 87 -9.44 2.07 0.57
C ASN A 87 -9.03 0.60 0.51
N LEU A 88 -9.89 -0.30 0.03
CA LEU A 88 -9.61 -1.74 -0.04
C LEU A 88 -9.39 -2.18 -1.48
N ARG A 89 -8.40 -3.05 -1.68
CA ARG A 89 -8.21 -3.75 -2.95
C ARG A 89 -7.82 -5.21 -2.70
N ILE A 90 -8.34 -6.11 -3.54
CA ILE A 90 -7.95 -7.52 -3.54
C ILE A 90 -6.68 -7.64 -4.37
N VAL A 91 -5.65 -8.23 -3.80
CA VAL A 91 -4.30 -8.29 -4.37
C VAL A 91 -3.70 -9.69 -4.19
N THR A 92 -2.70 -10.02 -5.01
CA THR A 92 -1.84 -11.17 -4.75
C THR A 92 -0.90 -10.87 -3.59
N HIS A 93 -0.30 -11.91 -3.00
CA HIS A 93 0.73 -11.74 -1.97
C HIS A 93 1.89 -10.83 -2.45
N GLN A 94 2.33 -11.00 -3.69
CA GLN A 94 3.41 -10.18 -4.29
C GLN A 94 3.03 -8.71 -4.37
N GLN A 95 1.82 -8.40 -4.83
CA GLN A 95 1.32 -7.02 -4.91
C GLN A 95 1.19 -6.39 -3.51
N ASN A 96 0.70 -7.14 -2.51
CA ASN A 96 0.57 -6.63 -1.15
C ASN A 96 1.93 -6.30 -0.50
N GLN A 97 3.00 -7.00 -0.89
CA GLN A 97 4.36 -6.71 -0.39
C GLN A 97 4.91 -5.34 -0.86
N ILE A 98 4.28 -4.71 -1.82
CA ILE A 98 4.72 -3.42 -2.38
C ILE A 98 4.26 -2.25 -1.51
N ASN A 99 3.05 -2.33 -0.95
CA ASN A 99 2.45 -1.26 -0.13
C ASN A 99 2.87 -1.35 1.35
N HIS A 100 4.18 -1.22 1.61
CA HIS A 100 4.68 -1.22 3.00
C HIS A 100 4.96 0.20 3.53
N SER A 101 4.75 0.36 4.84
CA SER A 101 5.22 1.56 5.55
C SER A 101 6.74 1.67 5.51
N LEU A 102 7.24 2.90 5.62
CA LEU A 102 8.69 3.17 5.71
C LEU A 102 9.34 2.35 6.83
N GLN A 103 10.52 1.83 6.56
CA GLN A 103 11.32 1.14 7.59
C GLN A 103 11.77 2.13 8.67
N ARG A 104 11.94 1.65 9.90
CA ARG A 104 12.33 2.47 11.06
C ARG A 104 13.66 3.21 10.88
N ASN A 105 14.57 2.65 10.09
CA ASN A 105 15.89 3.21 9.78
C ASN A 105 15.91 4.09 8.52
N ASN A 106 14.74 4.40 7.96
CA ASN A 106 14.68 5.30 6.81
C ASN A 106 14.93 6.74 7.27
N SER A 107 16.02 7.34 6.82
CA SER A 107 16.45 8.69 7.17
C SER A 107 15.98 9.77 6.20
N SER A 108 15.59 9.37 4.99
CA SER A 108 15.18 10.31 3.93
C SER A 108 13.69 10.65 3.94
N GLY A 109 12.86 9.88 4.67
CA GLY A 109 11.40 9.97 4.61
C GLY A 109 10.79 9.32 3.37
N VAL A 110 11.60 8.88 2.41
CA VAL A 110 11.16 8.22 1.16
C VAL A 110 11.82 6.85 1.04
N SER A 111 11.01 5.81 0.77
CA SER A 111 11.54 4.47 0.52
C SER A 111 12.30 4.43 -0.80
N GLY A 112 13.53 3.89 -0.80
CA GLY A 112 14.33 3.73 -2.01
C GLY A 112 15.03 4.99 -2.50
N VAL A 113 15.05 6.07 -1.71
CA VAL A 113 15.87 7.26 -1.96
C VAL A 113 16.76 7.50 -0.75
N ASP A 114 18.06 7.58 -0.97
CA ASP A 114 19.08 7.84 0.07
C ASP A 114 20.20 8.73 -0.46
N PHE A 115 20.82 9.52 0.42
CA PHE A 115 22.04 10.26 0.06
C PHE A 115 23.22 9.29 -0.02
N TYR A 116 23.95 9.33 -1.14
CA TYR A 116 25.10 8.48 -1.39
C TYR A 116 26.40 9.30 -1.29
N PRO A 117 27.10 9.25 -0.15
CA PRO A 117 28.22 10.16 0.15
C PRO A 117 29.38 10.09 -0.84
N ARG A 118 29.62 8.90 -1.44
CA ARG A 118 30.75 8.70 -2.38
C ARG A 118 30.64 9.62 -3.61
N ASN A 119 29.41 9.88 -4.08
CA ASN A 119 29.16 10.70 -5.28
C ASN A 119 28.54 12.05 -4.90
N GLU A 120 28.31 12.32 -3.61
CA GLU A 120 27.61 13.52 -3.11
C GLU A 120 26.25 13.74 -3.79
N LYS A 121 25.53 12.64 -4.10
CA LYS A 121 24.25 12.65 -4.82
C LYS A 121 23.18 11.82 -4.10
N TYR A 122 21.93 12.09 -4.43
CA TYR A 122 20.81 11.25 -4.03
C TYR A 122 20.66 10.07 -4.99
N ARG A 123 20.65 8.87 -4.44
CA ARG A 123 20.45 7.63 -5.19
C ARG A 123 18.97 7.25 -5.15
N ALA A 124 18.38 6.97 -6.32
CA ALA A 124 17.06 6.39 -6.46
C ALA A 124 17.14 4.91 -6.83
N ARG A 125 16.35 4.08 -6.16
CA ARG A 125 16.28 2.63 -6.42
C ARG A 125 14.92 2.07 -6.03
N ILE A 126 14.54 0.94 -6.64
CA ILE A 126 13.40 0.12 -6.26
C ILE A 126 13.84 -1.33 -6.14
N LYS A 127 13.06 -2.13 -5.40
CA LYS A 127 13.32 -3.57 -5.27
C LYS A 127 12.11 -4.35 -5.77
N VAL A 128 12.34 -5.25 -6.74
CA VAL A 128 11.31 -6.09 -7.35
C VAL A 128 11.77 -7.53 -7.27
N SER A 129 10.96 -8.43 -6.72
CA SER A 129 11.28 -9.87 -6.61
C SER A 129 12.69 -10.15 -6.09
N GLN A 130 13.10 -9.42 -5.03
CA GLN A 130 14.44 -9.46 -4.40
C GLN A 130 15.58 -8.86 -5.25
N GLN A 131 15.35 -8.42 -6.48
CA GLN A 131 16.33 -7.71 -7.31
C GLN A 131 16.23 -6.19 -7.09
N GLU A 132 17.37 -5.52 -6.96
CA GLU A 132 17.43 -4.06 -6.87
C GLU A 132 17.62 -3.47 -8.26
N ILE A 133 16.73 -2.55 -8.63
CA ILE A 133 16.83 -1.76 -9.86
C ILE A 133 17.34 -0.38 -9.47
N HIS A 134 18.53 -0.03 -9.96
CA HIS A 134 19.13 1.29 -9.78
C HIS A 134 18.54 2.27 -10.80
N LEU A 135 17.87 3.33 -10.31
CA LEU A 135 17.15 4.29 -11.14
C LEU A 135 17.97 5.56 -11.45
N GLY A 136 19.11 5.73 -10.82
CA GLY A 136 20.04 6.84 -11.09
C GLY A 136 20.55 7.54 -9.84
N TYR A 137 21.47 8.47 -10.08
CA TYR A 137 21.99 9.43 -9.10
C TYR A 137 21.59 10.85 -9.53
N TYR A 138 21.13 11.65 -8.58
CA TYR A 138 20.59 12.98 -8.81
C TYR A 138 21.20 13.97 -7.84
N ASP A 139 21.48 15.19 -8.28
CA ASP A 139 22.01 16.26 -7.43
C ASP A 139 20.94 16.81 -6.48
N ASP A 140 19.67 16.60 -6.82
CA ASP A 140 18.50 17.09 -6.10
C ASP A 140 17.68 15.92 -5.54
N PHE A 141 17.24 16.05 -4.27
CA PHE A 141 16.43 15.04 -3.59
C PHE A 141 15.08 14.82 -4.28
N GLU A 142 14.41 15.91 -4.71
CA GLU A 142 13.12 15.83 -5.38
C GLU A 142 13.22 15.06 -6.71
N LYS A 143 14.27 15.31 -7.49
CA LYS A 143 14.52 14.55 -8.73
C LYS A 143 14.75 13.07 -8.49
N ALA A 144 15.41 12.71 -7.40
CA ALA A 144 15.56 11.30 -7.02
C ALA A 144 14.19 10.67 -6.62
N VAL A 145 13.33 11.43 -5.94
CA VAL A 145 11.97 10.99 -5.61
C VAL A 145 11.11 10.85 -6.87
N GLN A 146 11.19 11.81 -7.80
CA GLN A 146 10.53 11.74 -9.10
C GLN A 146 10.94 10.49 -9.88
N ALA A 147 12.25 10.23 -9.97
CA ALA A 147 12.77 9.03 -10.62
C ALA A 147 12.25 7.73 -9.96
N ARG A 148 12.18 7.72 -8.63
CA ARG A 148 11.60 6.59 -7.92
C ARG A 148 10.12 6.42 -8.23
N ASN A 149 9.33 7.49 -8.31
CA ASN A 149 7.92 7.41 -8.68
C ASN A 149 7.74 6.82 -10.09
N VAL A 150 8.54 7.26 -11.08
CA VAL A 150 8.54 6.66 -12.43
C VAL A 150 8.88 5.16 -12.38
N GLY A 151 9.91 4.77 -11.63
CA GLY A 151 10.26 3.36 -11.48
C GLY A 151 9.13 2.55 -10.83
N MET A 152 8.41 3.11 -9.86
CA MET A 152 7.24 2.48 -9.26
C MET A 152 6.10 2.34 -10.27
N GLU A 153 5.86 3.36 -11.09
CA GLU A 153 4.87 3.31 -12.17
C GLU A 153 5.18 2.18 -13.15
N CYS A 154 6.41 2.09 -13.63
CA CYS A 154 6.85 1.06 -14.58
C CYS A 154 6.71 -0.36 -14.06
N MET A 155 7.04 -0.58 -12.78
CA MET A 155 7.14 -1.92 -12.23
C MET A 155 5.88 -2.37 -11.49
N PHE A 156 5.12 -1.45 -10.91
CA PHE A 156 4.03 -1.77 -10.00
C PHE A 156 2.69 -1.12 -10.37
N GLY A 157 2.66 -0.11 -11.25
CA GLY A 157 1.44 0.57 -11.67
C GLY A 157 0.60 1.02 -10.47
N GLU A 158 -0.69 0.73 -10.51
CA GLU A 158 -1.64 1.10 -9.45
C GLU A 158 -1.30 0.52 -8.05
N TYR A 159 -0.48 -0.53 -7.97
CA TYR A 159 -0.04 -1.11 -6.69
C TYR A 159 1.13 -0.34 -6.07
N GLY A 160 1.74 0.56 -6.82
CA GLY A 160 2.86 1.37 -6.36
C GLY A 160 2.46 2.36 -5.26
N ARG A 161 3.43 2.69 -4.40
CA ARG A 161 3.29 3.78 -3.45
C ARG A 161 4.05 4.99 -3.97
N TYR A 162 3.31 6.05 -4.25
CA TYR A 162 3.84 7.29 -4.81
C TYR A 162 4.04 8.34 -3.73
N ASN A 163 5.00 9.23 -3.98
CA ASN A 163 5.24 10.41 -3.14
C ASN A 163 4.63 11.63 -3.83
N ASP A 164 4.20 12.58 -3.03
CA ASP A 164 3.66 13.85 -3.52
C ASP A 164 4.83 14.76 -3.93
N VAL A 165 5.15 14.72 -5.22
CA VAL A 165 6.18 15.54 -5.86
C VAL A 165 5.69 15.92 -7.27
N PRO A 166 6.16 17.05 -7.84
CA PRO A 166 5.83 17.45 -9.21
C PRO A 166 6.17 16.36 -10.24
N GLU A 167 5.55 16.45 -11.42
CA GLU A 167 5.87 15.57 -12.53
C GLU A 167 7.36 15.65 -12.91
N PRO A 168 7.99 14.51 -13.22
CA PRO A 168 9.40 14.46 -13.57
C PRO A 168 9.65 15.14 -14.92
N PRO A 169 10.81 15.79 -15.09
CA PRO A 169 11.28 16.19 -16.42
C PRO A 169 11.34 14.99 -17.38
N GLY A 170 11.12 15.23 -18.68
CA GLY A 170 11.09 14.17 -19.69
C GLY A 170 12.32 13.26 -19.68
N TRP A 171 13.52 13.85 -19.51
CA TRP A 171 14.76 13.09 -19.48
C TRP A 171 14.87 12.11 -18.30
N ILE A 172 14.28 12.43 -17.13
CA ILE A 172 14.21 11.51 -15.99
C ILE A 172 13.28 10.35 -16.34
N ARG A 173 12.10 10.66 -16.89
CA ARG A 173 11.11 9.65 -17.28
C ARG A 173 11.69 8.67 -18.29
N GLU A 174 12.34 9.16 -19.34
CA GLU A 174 12.94 8.36 -20.40
C GLU A 174 14.07 7.46 -19.86
N ASP A 175 15.02 8.01 -19.10
CA ASP A 175 16.15 7.25 -18.53
C ASP A 175 15.65 6.15 -17.56
N VAL A 176 14.69 6.46 -16.72
CA VAL A 176 14.14 5.48 -15.76
C VAL A 176 13.36 4.38 -16.47
N ILE A 177 12.53 4.71 -17.45
CA ILE A 177 11.81 3.70 -18.26
C ILE A 177 12.80 2.74 -18.92
N GLU A 178 13.88 3.27 -19.52
CA GLU A 178 14.90 2.43 -20.17
C GLU A 178 15.61 1.50 -19.18
N ARG A 179 15.89 1.97 -17.96
CA ARG A 179 16.46 1.14 -16.88
C ARG A 179 15.48 0.05 -16.44
N CYS A 180 14.20 0.38 -16.28
CA CYS A 180 13.16 -0.57 -15.88
C CYS A 180 12.88 -1.61 -16.97
N ARG A 181 13.00 -1.26 -18.27
CA ARG A 181 12.76 -2.15 -19.40
C ARG A 181 13.62 -3.42 -19.35
N ARG A 182 14.85 -3.33 -18.80
CA ARG A 182 15.73 -4.50 -18.60
C ARG A 182 15.20 -5.53 -17.60
N PHE A 183 14.16 -5.17 -16.86
CA PHE A 183 13.50 -5.99 -15.84
C PHE A 183 12.00 -6.12 -16.13
N ALA A 184 11.61 -6.01 -17.41
CA ALA A 184 10.20 -6.01 -17.82
C ALA A 184 9.45 -7.29 -17.40
N ASP A 185 10.14 -8.43 -17.36
CA ASP A 185 9.64 -9.72 -16.89
C ASP A 185 9.28 -9.75 -15.40
N LEU A 186 9.81 -8.81 -14.62
CA LEU A 186 9.50 -8.65 -13.19
C LEU A 186 8.36 -7.65 -12.92
N SER A 187 7.87 -6.95 -13.95
CA SER A 187 6.80 -5.98 -13.80
C SER A 187 5.48 -6.66 -13.41
N VAL A 188 4.85 -6.20 -12.33
CA VAL A 188 3.57 -6.75 -11.84
C VAL A 188 2.36 -6.08 -12.48
N CYS A 189 2.54 -4.97 -13.21
CA CYS A 189 1.47 -4.23 -13.89
C CYS A 189 1.41 -4.48 -15.40
N GLY A 190 2.34 -5.27 -15.97
CA GLY A 190 2.37 -5.56 -17.40
C GLY A 190 2.71 -4.34 -18.28
N ALA A 191 3.28 -3.27 -17.72
CA ALA A 191 3.59 -2.03 -18.44
C ALA A 191 4.47 -2.22 -19.69
N PHE A 192 5.19 -3.34 -19.79
CA PHE A 192 6.08 -3.67 -20.89
C PHE A 192 5.57 -4.85 -21.75
N SER A 193 4.34 -5.36 -21.50
CA SER A 193 3.80 -6.57 -22.15
C SER A 193 3.23 -6.34 -23.54
N SER A 194 3.34 -5.13 -24.10
CA SER A 194 2.87 -4.81 -25.46
C SER A 194 3.93 -4.06 -26.25
N ALA A 195 4.73 -4.81 -26.95
CA ALA A 195 5.42 -4.39 -28.18
C ALA A 195 5.45 -5.55 -29.16
#